data_9a39ddd04ad8f2c74ecc51dbba402c04
#
_entry.id   9a39ddd04ad8f2c74ecc51dbba402c04
#
_cell.length_a   1.000
_cell.length_b   1.000
_cell.length_c   1.000
_cell.angle_alpha   90.00
_cell.angle_beta   90.00
_cell.angle_gamma   90.00
#
_symmetry.space_group_name_H-M   'P 1'
#
loop_
_entity.id
_entity.type
_entity.pdbx_description
1 polymer ?
#
loop_
_entity_poly.entity_id
_entity_poly.type
_entity_poly.pdbx_seq_one_letter_code
_entity_poly.pdbx_strand_id
1 'polypeptide(L)'
;MLRHGFIASLLLIGSFVLLTTLTSIKTMAERPTFASDIRPILQSSCQPCHFEGGKMYDKLPFDKPETITKLGTKLFTRIKNEDERRIIREFLSEPSASADR
;
A
#
# COMPACT_ATOMS: atom_id res chain seq x y z
N MET A 1 17.67 -10.84 54.49
CA MET A 1 18.49 -10.48 53.33
C MET A 1 18.07 -11.17 52.01
N LEU A 2 17.65 -12.43 52.03
CA LEU A 2 17.20 -13.14 50.81
C LEU A 2 15.87 -12.64 50.18
N ARG A 3 14.99 -12.09 50.98
CA ARG A 3 13.63 -11.67 50.53
C ARG A 3 13.65 -10.43 49.59
N HIS A 4 14.60 -9.54 49.77
CA HIS A 4 14.73 -8.34 48.95
C HIS A 4 15.33 -8.60 47.57
N GLY A 5 16.20 -9.59 47.44
CA GLY A 5 16.83 -9.96 46.17
C GLY A 5 15.81 -10.57 45.17
N PHE A 6 14.85 -11.37 45.68
CA PHE A 6 13.86 -11.99 44.82
C PHE A 6 12.84 -10.99 44.27
N ILE A 7 12.45 -10.00 45.05
CA ILE A 7 11.51 -8.96 44.59
C ILE A 7 12.17 -8.07 43.53
N ALA A 8 13.42 -7.68 43.72
CA ALA A 8 14.16 -6.89 42.75
C ALA A 8 14.35 -7.63 41.43
N SER A 9 14.64 -8.93 41.48
CA SER A 9 14.81 -9.77 40.29
C SER A 9 13.50 -9.95 39.50
N LEU A 10 12.38 -10.14 40.22
CA LEU A 10 11.04 -10.24 39.60
C LEU A 10 10.63 -8.94 38.93
N LEU A 11 10.91 -7.78 39.52
CA LEU A 11 10.61 -6.48 38.93
C LEU A 11 11.42 -6.20 37.66
N LEU A 12 12.70 -6.61 37.63
CA LEU A 12 13.55 -6.47 36.44
C LEU A 12 13.08 -7.35 35.29
N ILE A 13 12.67 -8.59 35.57
CA ILE A 13 12.16 -9.52 34.55
C ILE A 13 10.81 -9.00 34.02
N GLY A 14 9.93 -8.51 34.88
CA GLY A 14 8.66 -7.94 34.47
C GLY A 14 8.80 -6.72 33.58
N SER A 15 9.77 -5.85 33.88
CA SER A 15 10.06 -4.65 33.09
C SER A 15 10.64 -5.00 31.71
N PHE A 16 11.48 -6.03 31.63
CA PHE A 16 12.06 -6.49 30.37
C PHE A 16 11.03 -7.13 29.46
N VAL A 17 10.11 -7.95 30.01
CA VAL A 17 9.03 -8.57 29.25
C VAL A 17 8.06 -7.51 28.69
N LEU A 18 7.74 -6.49 29.48
CA LEU A 18 6.87 -5.40 29.03
C LEU A 18 7.50 -4.60 27.87
N LEU A 19 8.81 -4.38 27.91
CA LEU A 19 9.51 -3.64 26.86
C LEU A 19 9.58 -4.42 25.55
N THR A 20 9.65 -5.75 25.59
CA THR A 20 9.71 -6.58 24.38
C THR A 20 8.35 -6.73 23.68
N THR A 21 7.25 -6.57 24.40
CA THR A 21 5.91 -6.65 23.79
C THR A 21 5.52 -5.38 23.02
N LEU A 22 6.16 -4.25 23.31
CA LEU A 22 5.89 -2.98 22.61
C LEU A 22 6.53 -2.89 21.21
N THR A 23 7.48 -3.78 20.88
CA THR A 23 8.17 -3.75 19.58
C THR A 23 7.48 -4.55 18.47
N SER A 24 6.34 -5.18 18.75
CA SER A 24 5.59 -5.99 17.78
C SER A 24 4.37 -5.29 17.17
N ILE A 25 4.28 -3.97 17.23
CA ILE A 25 3.37 -3.25 16.34
C ILE A 25 4.08 -3.15 14.98
N LYS A 26 4.08 -4.25 14.26
CA LYS A 26 4.33 -4.22 12.82
C LYS A 26 3.22 -3.33 12.25
N THR A 27 3.54 -2.11 11.94
CA THR A 27 2.71 -1.25 11.12
C THR A 27 2.39 -2.07 9.87
N MET A 28 1.16 -2.57 9.77
CA MET A 28 0.67 -3.07 8.50
C MET A 28 0.75 -1.87 7.58
N ALA A 29 1.71 -1.89 6.67
CA ALA A 29 1.80 -0.89 5.62
C ALA A 29 0.43 -0.86 4.97
N GLU A 30 -0.22 0.30 5.04
CA GLU A 30 -1.52 0.50 4.43
C GLU A 30 -1.40 0.17 2.95
N ARG A 31 -2.24 -0.76 2.49
CA ARG A 31 -2.20 -1.22 1.10
C ARG A 31 -2.58 -0.09 0.16
N PRO A 32 -1.93 0.01 -0.99
CA PRO A 32 -2.28 1.06 -1.95
C PRO A 32 -3.73 0.91 -2.41
N THR A 33 -4.44 2.04 -2.39
CA THR A 33 -5.81 2.12 -2.90
C THR A 33 -5.82 2.79 -4.28
N PHE A 34 -6.87 2.53 -5.06
CA PHE A 34 -6.98 3.15 -6.37
C PHE A 34 -7.05 4.68 -6.27
N ALA A 35 -7.90 5.22 -5.39
CA ALA A 35 -8.17 6.65 -5.30
C ALA A 35 -6.96 7.46 -4.82
N SER A 36 -6.26 6.98 -3.80
CA SER A 36 -5.17 7.72 -3.17
C SER A 36 -3.80 7.48 -3.77
N ASP A 37 -3.56 6.29 -4.33
CA ASP A 37 -2.22 5.88 -4.73
C ASP A 37 -2.08 5.68 -6.24
N ILE A 38 -3.02 4.99 -6.87
CA ILE A 38 -2.93 4.64 -8.29
C ILE A 38 -3.38 5.78 -9.19
N ARG A 39 -4.53 6.38 -8.89
CA ARG A 39 -5.09 7.47 -9.70
C ARG A 39 -4.14 8.66 -9.88
N PRO A 40 -3.44 9.17 -8.85
CA PRO A 40 -2.47 10.25 -9.03
C PRO A 40 -1.30 9.89 -9.95
N ILE A 41 -0.80 8.64 -9.88
CA ILE A 41 0.26 8.14 -10.78
C ILE A 41 -0.23 8.19 -12.23
N LEU A 42 -1.43 7.69 -12.48
CA LEU A 42 -2.01 7.67 -13.82
C LEU A 42 -2.30 9.08 -14.34
N GLN A 43 -2.77 9.97 -13.47
CA GLN A 43 -3.00 11.36 -13.85
C GLN A 43 -1.72 12.05 -14.30
N SER A 44 -0.62 11.85 -13.59
CA SER A 44 0.66 12.48 -13.95
C SER A 44 1.24 11.97 -15.27
N SER A 45 0.99 10.71 -15.63
CA SER A 45 1.61 10.06 -16.77
C SER A 45 0.71 9.90 -18.01
N CYS A 46 -0.61 9.94 -17.84
CA CYS A 46 -1.58 9.53 -18.86
C CYS A 46 -2.67 10.57 -19.17
N GLN A 47 -2.63 11.74 -18.53
CA GLN A 47 -3.50 12.85 -18.93
C GLN A 47 -3.00 13.52 -20.20
N PRO A 48 -3.91 14.14 -20.98
CA PRO A 48 -5.38 14.13 -20.86
C PRO A 48 -6.05 12.93 -21.54
N CYS A 49 -5.31 12.11 -22.27
CA CYS A 49 -5.88 11.15 -23.24
C CYS A 49 -6.83 10.11 -22.63
N HIS A 50 -6.50 9.58 -21.44
CA HIS A 50 -7.22 8.50 -20.78
C HIS A 50 -8.16 8.96 -19.67
N PHE A 51 -8.38 10.27 -19.55
CA PHE A 51 -9.27 10.87 -18.56
C PHE A 51 -10.40 11.64 -19.23
N GLU A 52 -11.39 12.06 -18.47
CA GLU A 52 -12.58 12.72 -18.99
C GLU A 52 -12.24 13.86 -19.96
N GLY A 53 -12.87 13.83 -21.13
CA GLY A 53 -12.56 14.75 -22.24
C GLY A 53 -11.40 14.33 -23.13
N GLY A 54 -10.67 13.28 -22.78
CA GLY A 54 -9.54 12.77 -23.58
C GLY A 54 -9.95 11.83 -24.72
N LYS A 55 -9.10 11.73 -25.73
CA LYS A 55 -9.36 10.94 -26.95
C LYS A 55 -9.53 9.44 -26.71
N MET A 56 -8.94 8.91 -25.67
CA MET A 56 -8.95 7.49 -25.33
C MET A 56 -9.89 7.14 -24.19
N TYR A 57 -10.55 8.13 -23.61
CA TYR A 57 -11.38 7.94 -22.42
C TYR A 57 -12.51 6.92 -22.63
N ASP A 58 -13.24 7.02 -23.71
CA ASP A 58 -14.35 6.11 -24.02
C ASP A 58 -13.90 4.65 -24.22
N LYS A 59 -12.69 4.46 -24.75
CA LYS A 59 -12.14 3.14 -25.02
C LYS A 59 -11.40 2.55 -23.84
N LEU A 60 -10.71 3.40 -23.09
CA LEU A 60 -9.80 3.00 -22.04
C LEU A 60 -9.74 4.05 -20.92
N PRO A 61 -10.79 4.14 -20.08
CA PRO A 61 -10.85 5.11 -19.00
C PRO A 61 -9.96 4.72 -17.82
N PHE A 62 -8.99 5.58 -17.49
CA PHE A 62 -8.03 5.34 -16.41
C PHE A 62 -8.51 5.84 -15.04
N ASP A 63 -9.68 6.40 -14.95
CA ASP A 63 -10.36 6.74 -13.69
C ASP A 63 -11.17 5.58 -13.10
N LYS A 64 -11.13 4.41 -13.75
CA LYS A 64 -11.82 3.20 -13.33
C LYS A 64 -10.83 2.11 -12.92
N PRO A 65 -10.89 1.61 -11.66
CA PRO A 65 -9.98 0.58 -11.19
C PRO A 65 -10.05 -0.71 -12.01
N GLU A 66 -11.20 -1.07 -12.55
CA GLU A 66 -11.39 -2.27 -13.38
C GLU A 66 -10.55 -2.22 -14.66
N THR A 67 -10.45 -1.04 -15.29
CA THR A 67 -9.61 -0.83 -16.47
C THR A 67 -8.15 -1.10 -16.14
N ILE A 68 -7.68 -0.62 -15.00
CA ILE A 68 -6.31 -0.76 -14.55
C ILE A 68 -5.99 -2.22 -14.20
N THR A 69 -6.89 -2.89 -13.50
CA THR A 69 -6.76 -4.32 -13.19
C THR A 69 -6.68 -5.16 -14.47
N LYS A 70 -7.48 -4.84 -15.47
CA LYS A 70 -7.49 -5.53 -16.77
C LYS A 70 -6.20 -5.30 -17.57
N LEU A 71 -5.65 -4.09 -17.55
CA LEU A 71 -4.41 -3.76 -18.22
C LEU A 71 -3.19 -4.40 -17.53
N GLY A 72 -3.19 -4.44 -16.21
CA GLY A 72 -2.12 -5.01 -15.42
C GLY A 72 -0.77 -4.37 -15.73
N THR A 73 0.27 -5.20 -15.88
CA THR A 73 1.64 -4.75 -16.12
C THR A 73 1.88 -4.12 -17.49
N LYS A 74 0.90 -4.13 -18.39
CA LYS A 74 0.97 -3.39 -19.67
C LYS A 74 1.14 -1.88 -19.47
N LEU A 75 0.67 -1.36 -18.32
CA LEU A 75 0.88 0.02 -17.90
C LEU A 75 2.38 0.41 -17.85
N PHE A 76 3.27 -0.54 -17.60
CA PHE A 76 4.71 -0.31 -17.45
C PHE A 76 5.42 0.05 -18.78
N THR A 77 4.74 -0.05 -19.89
CA THR A 77 5.25 0.51 -21.16
C THR A 77 5.35 2.04 -21.08
N ARG A 78 4.51 2.67 -20.28
CA ARG A 78 4.44 4.14 -20.11
C ARG A 78 4.97 4.60 -18.76
N ILE A 79 4.78 3.85 -17.72
CA ILE A 79 5.25 4.17 -16.37
C ILE A 79 6.64 3.60 -16.18
N LYS A 80 7.66 4.46 -16.05
CA LYS A 80 9.08 4.09 -15.99
C LYS A 80 9.68 4.19 -14.60
N ASN A 81 9.04 4.92 -13.69
CA ASN A 81 9.48 5.07 -12.32
C ASN A 81 9.26 3.75 -11.55
N GLU A 82 10.31 3.22 -10.93
CA GLU A 82 10.27 1.92 -10.26
C GLU A 82 9.44 1.95 -8.95
N ASP A 83 9.38 3.07 -8.26
CA ASP A 83 8.53 3.20 -7.06
C ASP A 83 7.04 3.19 -7.46
N GLU A 84 6.68 3.89 -8.52
CA GLU A 84 5.31 3.86 -9.06
C GLU A 84 4.94 2.47 -9.56
N ARG A 85 5.84 1.78 -10.25
CA ARG A 85 5.63 0.38 -10.66
C ARG A 85 5.44 -0.56 -9.50
N ARG A 86 6.19 -0.37 -8.42
CA ARG A 86 6.05 -1.16 -7.19
C ARG A 86 4.67 -0.98 -6.57
N ILE A 87 4.21 0.26 -6.43
CA ILE A 87 2.88 0.58 -5.91
C ILE A 87 1.79 -0.06 -6.77
N ILE A 88 1.91 0.03 -8.08
CA ILE A 88 0.95 -0.60 -9.01
C ILE A 88 0.97 -2.12 -8.90
N ARG A 89 2.15 -2.75 -8.80
CA ARG A 89 2.24 -4.22 -8.60
C ARG A 89 1.56 -4.66 -7.33
N GLU A 90 1.75 -3.91 -6.26
CA GLU A 90 1.12 -4.20 -4.96
C GLU A 90 -0.40 -4.08 -5.05
N PHE A 91 -0.90 -3.04 -5.70
CA PHE A 91 -2.33 -2.89 -5.98
C PHE A 91 -2.89 -4.05 -6.82
N LEU A 92 -2.21 -4.46 -7.87
CA LEU A 92 -2.64 -5.53 -8.78
C LEU A 92 -2.57 -6.93 -8.16
N SER A 93 -1.80 -7.12 -7.09
CA SER A 93 -1.66 -8.42 -6.42
C SER A 93 -2.89 -8.84 -5.62
N GLU A 94 -3.84 -7.91 -5.40
CA GLU A 94 -5.05 -8.18 -4.65
C GLU A 94 -6.24 -8.47 -5.58
N PRO A 95 -6.78 -9.68 -5.58
CA PRO A 95 -8.00 -9.98 -6.33
C PRO A 95 -9.20 -9.33 -5.66
N SER A 96 -9.82 -8.40 -6.31
CA SER A 96 -11.17 -7.87 -6.04
C SER A 96 -11.41 -6.92 -4.86
N ALA A 97 -10.53 -6.80 -3.87
CA ALA A 97 -10.79 -5.91 -2.73
C ALA A 97 -10.61 -4.41 -3.04
N SER A 98 -9.99 -4.10 -4.16
CA SER A 98 -9.61 -2.74 -4.55
C SER A 98 -10.62 -2.03 -5.46
N ALA A 99 -11.60 -2.74 -5.95
CA ALA A 99 -12.60 -2.18 -6.88
C ALA A 99 -13.64 -1.27 -6.18
N ASP A 100 -13.74 -1.35 -4.86
CA ASP A 100 -14.88 -0.79 -4.13
C ASP A 100 -14.51 0.40 -3.24
N ARG A 101 -13.32 1.00 -3.44
CA ARG A 101 -12.93 2.13 -2.57
C ARG A 101 -12.14 3.21 -3.30
#